data_8aed77f8577f70fb27cec8f403297009
#
_entry.id   8aed77f8577f70fb27cec8f403297009
#
_cell.length_a   1.000
_cell.length_b   1.000
_cell.length_c   1.000
_cell.angle_alpha   90.00
_cell.angle_beta   90.00
_cell.angle_gamma   90.00
#
_symmetry.space_group_name_H-M   'P 1'
#
loop_
_entity.id
_entity.type
_entity.pdbx_description
1 polymer ?
#
loop_
_entity_poly.entity_id
_entity_poly.type
_entity_poly.pdbx_seq_one_letter_code
_entity_poly.pdbx_strand_id
1 'polypeptide(L)'
;MSNLEMLLRLVTAAALGSLIGFERERLLWAAGIRTHMLVCVGSCLIMIVSQYGFSSILTEKNVVLDPSRIAAQVVSGIGFLGAGAILARGEIVKGLTTAASIWTVAAVGLAVGGGLYLAASSSTVIILIILAGIKPLEEAYRSRNQSCQLKIEVDSGSLTPELLKAALGLRNGQVKRFLVENRNQQGTDDLSVLLSKVSSHDIATYPDKLKELDGVREVTVVRRPKDQPIKST
;
A
#
# COMPACT_ATOMS: atom_id res chain seq x y z
N MET A 1 37.19 -11.40 13.37
CA MET A 1 36.42 -11.84 12.19
C MET A 1 37.39 -11.99 11.02
N SER A 2 37.24 -13.04 10.17
CA SER A 2 38.09 -13.20 8.97
C SER A 2 37.63 -12.24 7.85
N ASN A 3 38.52 -11.90 6.92
CA ASN A 3 38.19 -11.07 5.76
C ASN A 3 37.12 -11.74 4.88
N LEU A 4 37.15 -13.07 4.77
CA LEU A 4 36.15 -13.84 4.01
C LEU A 4 34.78 -13.73 4.64
N GLU A 5 34.69 -13.87 5.96
CA GLU A 5 33.40 -13.72 6.69
C GLU A 5 32.80 -12.31 6.54
N MET A 6 33.66 -11.27 6.59
CA MET A 6 33.22 -9.89 6.35
C MET A 6 32.61 -9.74 4.96
N LEU A 7 33.29 -10.26 3.93
CA LEU A 7 32.85 -10.21 2.56
C LEU A 7 31.53 -10.99 2.38
N LEU A 8 31.43 -12.18 2.98
CA LEU A 8 30.22 -13.00 2.93
C LEU A 8 28.99 -12.27 3.55
N ARG A 9 29.17 -11.57 4.68
CA ARG A 9 28.11 -10.76 5.29
C ARG A 9 27.63 -9.66 4.34
N LEU A 10 28.56 -8.90 3.76
CA LEU A 10 28.20 -7.82 2.84
C LEU A 10 27.49 -8.33 1.59
N VAL A 11 27.98 -9.43 0.99
CA VAL A 11 27.33 -10.05 -0.18
C VAL A 11 25.95 -10.61 0.17
N THR A 12 25.81 -11.25 1.32
CA THR A 12 24.51 -11.75 1.80
C THR A 12 23.54 -10.60 2.03
N ALA A 13 23.98 -9.50 2.65
CA ALA A 13 23.15 -8.31 2.83
C ALA A 13 22.69 -7.72 1.49
N ALA A 14 23.61 -7.65 0.50
CA ALA A 14 23.25 -7.21 -0.86
C ALA A 14 22.21 -8.14 -1.51
N ALA A 15 22.36 -9.45 -1.39
CA ALA A 15 21.45 -10.44 -1.94
C ALA A 15 20.06 -10.34 -1.29
N LEU A 16 19.97 -10.32 0.05
CA LEU A 16 18.69 -10.22 0.75
C LEU A 16 18.01 -8.87 0.49
N GLY A 17 18.77 -7.77 0.47
CA GLY A 17 18.26 -6.44 0.11
C GLY A 17 17.75 -6.38 -1.33
N SER A 18 18.40 -7.05 -2.27
CA SER A 18 17.98 -7.10 -3.66
C SER A 18 16.67 -7.88 -3.83
N LEU A 19 16.46 -8.98 -3.10
CA LEU A 19 15.22 -9.76 -3.15
C LEU A 19 14.01 -8.91 -2.73
N ILE A 20 14.12 -8.17 -1.62
CA ILE A 20 13.06 -7.27 -1.17
C ILE A 20 12.86 -6.14 -2.18
N GLY A 21 13.96 -5.53 -2.64
CA GLY A 21 13.92 -4.42 -3.59
C GLY A 21 13.35 -4.80 -4.95
N PHE A 22 13.59 -6.02 -5.43
CA PHE A 22 13.04 -6.54 -6.69
C PHE A 22 11.51 -6.56 -6.67
N GLU A 23 10.91 -7.05 -5.58
CA GLU A 23 9.45 -7.06 -5.44
C GLU A 23 8.87 -5.63 -5.45
N ARG A 24 9.61 -4.66 -4.88
CA ARG A 24 9.20 -3.25 -4.86
C ARG A 24 9.33 -2.58 -6.23
N GLU A 25 10.41 -2.86 -6.96
CA GLU A 25 10.65 -2.28 -8.28
C GLU A 25 9.66 -2.79 -9.32
N ARG A 26 9.32 -4.09 -9.29
CA ARG A 26 8.30 -4.69 -10.16
C ARG A 26 6.95 -3.97 -10.10
N LEU A 27 6.63 -3.34 -8.98
CA LEU A 27 5.39 -2.63 -8.74
C LEU A 27 5.50 -1.12 -8.93
N LEU A 28 6.61 -0.60 -9.48
CA LEU A 28 6.89 0.82 -9.76
C LEU A 28 6.77 1.71 -8.50
N TRP A 29 7.24 1.22 -7.35
CA TRP A 29 7.27 1.97 -6.12
C TRP A 29 8.47 2.92 -6.05
N ALA A 30 8.39 3.95 -5.18
CA ALA A 30 9.38 5.01 -5.07
C ALA A 30 10.80 4.52 -4.70
N ALA A 31 10.94 3.39 -3.98
CA ALA A 31 12.22 2.75 -3.65
C ALA A 31 12.26 1.32 -4.22
N GLY A 32 13.21 1.06 -5.11
CA GLY A 32 13.41 -0.21 -5.79
C GLY A 32 14.66 -0.97 -5.31
N ILE A 33 15.23 -1.81 -6.19
CA ILE A 33 16.37 -2.71 -5.91
C ILE A 33 17.55 -1.94 -5.33
N ARG A 34 18.00 -0.89 -5.99
CA ARG A 34 19.19 -0.13 -5.60
C ARG A 34 19.08 0.44 -4.19
N THR A 35 17.93 1.02 -3.86
CA THR A 35 17.69 1.61 -2.55
C THR A 35 17.75 0.57 -1.45
N HIS A 36 17.04 -0.57 -1.63
CA HIS A 36 17.00 -1.63 -0.63
C HIS A 36 18.38 -2.32 -0.45
N MET A 37 19.12 -2.55 -1.55
CA MET A 37 20.49 -3.08 -1.49
C MET A 37 21.41 -2.15 -0.69
N LEU A 38 21.44 -0.86 -1.03
CA LEU A 38 22.32 0.11 -0.37
C LEU A 38 22.01 0.25 1.11
N VAL A 39 20.75 0.29 1.48
CA VAL A 39 20.32 0.35 2.89
C VAL A 39 20.72 -0.91 3.64
N CYS A 40 20.53 -2.10 3.05
CA CYS A 40 20.90 -3.37 3.66
C CYS A 40 22.40 -3.50 3.86
N VAL A 41 23.20 -3.22 2.82
CA VAL A 41 24.66 -3.27 2.86
C VAL A 41 25.21 -2.23 3.82
N GLY A 42 24.70 -0.99 3.79
CA GLY A 42 25.12 0.06 4.70
C GLY A 42 24.85 -0.30 6.16
N SER A 43 23.67 -0.83 6.47
CA SER A 43 23.32 -1.29 7.81
C SER A 43 24.19 -2.47 8.27
N CYS A 44 24.47 -3.43 7.37
CA CYS A 44 25.37 -4.53 7.62
C CYS A 44 26.80 -4.05 7.95
N LEU A 45 27.32 -3.13 7.14
CA LEU A 45 28.64 -2.54 7.36
C LEU A 45 28.70 -1.82 8.70
N ILE A 46 27.72 -1.01 9.03
CA ILE A 46 27.66 -0.28 10.30
C ILE A 46 27.66 -1.26 11.49
N MET A 47 26.93 -2.38 11.39
CA MET A 47 26.92 -3.40 12.43
C MET A 47 28.29 -4.10 12.56
N ILE A 48 28.96 -4.39 11.46
CA ILE A 48 30.32 -4.94 11.45
C ILE A 48 31.29 -3.96 12.13
N VAL A 49 31.25 -2.68 11.77
CA VAL A 49 32.06 -1.63 12.42
C VAL A 49 31.74 -1.53 13.90
N SER A 50 30.47 -1.59 14.27
CA SER A 50 30.04 -1.55 15.68
C SER A 50 30.64 -2.67 16.54
N GLN A 51 30.72 -3.88 15.97
CA GLN A 51 31.24 -5.05 16.69
C GLN A 51 32.77 -5.18 16.66
N TYR A 52 33.40 -4.81 15.55
CA TYR A 52 34.80 -5.15 15.29
C TYR A 52 35.69 -3.94 15.03
N GLY A 53 35.14 -2.78 14.68
CA GLY A 53 35.94 -1.60 14.29
C GLY A 53 36.72 -0.96 15.42
N PHE A 54 36.38 -1.25 16.67
CA PHE A 54 37.01 -0.67 17.86
C PHE A 54 37.84 -1.67 18.65
N SER A 55 38.15 -2.82 18.07
CA SER A 55 38.87 -3.90 18.76
C SER A 55 40.26 -3.49 19.28
N SER A 56 40.93 -2.55 18.61
CA SER A 56 42.26 -2.06 19.01
C SER A 56 42.28 -1.29 20.33
N ILE A 57 41.17 -0.66 20.73
CA ILE A 57 41.09 0.15 21.95
C ILE A 57 40.51 -0.65 23.14
N LEU A 58 40.03 -1.86 22.92
CA LEU A 58 39.45 -2.71 23.98
C LEU A 58 40.48 -3.26 24.96
N THR A 59 41.78 -3.15 24.62
CA THR A 59 42.89 -3.52 25.50
C THR A 59 43.19 -2.47 26.58
N GLU A 60 42.63 -1.24 26.41
CA GLU A 60 42.80 -0.17 27.38
C GLU A 60 41.93 -0.39 28.63
N LYS A 61 42.43 -0.01 29.80
CA LYS A 61 41.70 -0.12 31.06
C LYS A 61 40.46 0.79 31.03
N ASN A 62 39.33 0.26 31.50
CA ASN A 62 38.05 0.97 31.59
C ASN A 62 37.34 1.29 30.26
N VAL A 63 37.74 0.66 29.13
CA VAL A 63 37.02 0.75 27.87
C VAL A 63 36.05 -0.43 27.76
N VAL A 64 34.78 -0.11 27.60
CA VAL A 64 33.69 -1.09 27.37
C VAL A 64 33.04 -0.78 26.05
N LEU A 65 32.95 -1.76 25.17
CA LEU A 65 32.28 -1.66 23.89
C LEU A 65 30.82 -2.06 24.05
N ASP A 66 29.93 -1.19 23.61
CA ASP A 66 28.50 -1.48 23.46
C ASP A 66 28.11 -1.39 21.99
N PRO A 67 28.06 -2.54 21.27
CA PRO A 67 27.74 -2.55 19.86
C PRO A 67 26.31 -2.04 19.55
N SER A 68 25.41 -2.08 20.53
CA SER A 68 24.03 -1.67 20.34
C SER A 68 23.89 -0.17 20.05
N ARG A 69 24.80 0.66 20.57
CA ARG A 69 24.73 2.12 20.41
C ARG A 69 24.84 2.57 18.97
N ILE A 70 25.78 2.03 18.22
CA ILE A 70 25.96 2.39 16.80
C ILE A 70 24.84 1.76 15.96
N ALA A 71 24.45 0.52 16.25
CA ALA A 71 23.32 -0.13 15.60
C ALA A 71 22.01 0.66 15.81
N ALA A 72 21.77 1.20 17.01
CA ALA A 72 20.61 2.03 17.31
C ALA A 72 20.57 3.31 16.45
N GLN A 73 21.70 3.89 16.09
CA GLN A 73 21.75 5.05 15.20
C GLN A 73 21.29 4.72 13.79
N VAL A 74 21.47 3.49 13.31
CA VAL A 74 20.91 3.04 12.02
C VAL A 74 19.41 3.08 12.10
N VAL A 75 18.81 2.53 13.16
CA VAL A 75 17.35 2.48 13.34
C VAL A 75 16.75 3.89 13.39
N SER A 76 17.42 4.81 14.10
CA SER A 76 17.02 6.23 14.15
C SER A 76 17.20 6.93 12.79
N GLY A 77 18.38 6.78 12.16
CA GLY A 77 18.74 7.46 10.92
C GLY A 77 17.89 7.02 9.72
N ILE A 78 17.52 5.73 9.67
CA ILE A 78 16.67 5.22 8.59
C ILE A 78 15.24 5.80 8.64
N GLY A 79 14.82 6.30 9.81
CA GLY A 79 13.56 7.01 9.97
C GLY A 79 13.49 8.29 9.12
N PHE A 80 14.62 8.98 8.94
CA PHE A 80 14.71 10.14 8.05
C PHE A 80 14.50 9.78 6.57
N LEU A 81 15.11 8.69 6.10
CA LEU A 81 14.87 8.17 4.74
C LEU A 81 13.44 7.68 4.56
N GLY A 82 12.88 7.02 5.58
CA GLY A 82 11.48 6.62 5.60
C GLY A 82 10.54 7.82 5.48
N ALA A 83 10.76 8.86 6.26
CA ALA A 83 9.98 10.09 6.18
C ALA A 83 10.10 10.75 4.80
N GLY A 84 11.30 10.77 4.20
CA GLY A 84 11.53 11.29 2.84
C GLY A 84 10.80 10.48 1.74
N ALA A 85 10.48 9.21 2.00
CA ALA A 85 9.72 8.37 1.08
C ALA A 85 8.20 8.57 1.18
N ILE A 86 7.71 9.24 2.22
CA ILE A 86 6.29 9.51 2.45
C ILE A 86 5.93 10.84 1.82
N LEU A 87 4.93 10.82 0.94
CA LEU A 87 4.40 12.01 0.27
C LEU A 87 2.96 12.25 0.73
N ALA A 88 2.73 13.42 1.34
CA ALA A 88 1.40 13.89 1.70
C ALA A 88 0.97 15.02 0.78
N ARG A 89 -0.20 14.90 0.11
CA ARG A 89 -0.81 15.93 -0.72
C ARG A 89 -2.29 16.06 -0.36
N GLY A 90 -2.64 17.08 0.43
CA GLY A 90 -3.97 17.20 1.01
C GLY A 90 -4.28 16.01 1.91
N GLU A 91 -5.39 15.35 1.66
CA GLU A 91 -5.82 14.15 2.43
C GLU A 91 -5.17 12.84 1.96
N ILE A 92 -4.35 12.87 0.89
CA ILE A 92 -3.76 11.66 0.31
C ILE A 92 -2.33 11.49 0.84
N VAL A 93 -2.09 10.38 1.55
CA VAL A 93 -0.77 9.96 2.01
C VAL A 93 -0.33 8.73 1.22
N LYS A 94 0.87 8.81 0.60
CA LYS A 94 1.50 7.72 -0.15
C LYS A 94 2.89 7.42 0.42
N GLY A 95 3.41 6.22 0.19
CA GLY A 95 4.79 5.86 0.55
C GLY A 95 4.94 5.20 1.92
N LEU A 96 3.88 5.03 2.72
CA LEU A 96 3.95 4.38 4.04
C LEU A 96 4.56 2.97 3.98
N THR A 97 4.10 2.13 3.04
CA THR A 97 4.66 0.78 2.86
C THR A 97 6.11 0.83 2.37
N THR A 98 6.47 1.84 1.55
CA THR A 98 7.84 2.05 1.11
C THR A 98 8.74 2.42 2.29
N ALA A 99 8.33 3.34 3.14
CA ALA A 99 9.05 3.72 4.36
C ALA A 99 9.25 2.51 5.29
N ALA A 100 8.20 1.71 5.52
CA ALA A 100 8.26 0.49 6.31
C ALA A 100 9.22 -0.55 5.70
N SER A 101 9.23 -0.73 4.36
CA SER A 101 10.15 -1.67 3.70
C SER A 101 11.61 -1.23 3.80
N ILE A 102 11.90 0.07 3.70
CA ILE A 102 13.24 0.62 3.90
C ILE A 102 13.71 0.39 5.34
N TRP A 103 12.82 0.62 6.32
CA TRP A 103 13.13 0.41 7.73
C TRP A 103 13.41 -1.08 8.04
N THR A 104 12.59 -1.99 7.53
CA THR A 104 12.76 -3.43 7.75
C THR A 104 14.00 -3.99 7.06
N VAL A 105 14.34 -3.53 5.85
CA VAL A 105 15.57 -3.98 5.16
C VAL A 105 16.84 -3.51 5.88
N ALA A 106 16.81 -2.36 6.55
CA ALA A 106 17.92 -1.93 7.42
C ALA A 106 18.11 -2.89 8.59
N ALA A 107 17.03 -3.35 9.23
CA ALA A 107 17.08 -4.35 10.29
C ALA A 107 17.64 -5.70 9.79
N VAL A 108 17.27 -6.13 8.57
CA VAL A 108 17.87 -7.32 7.92
C VAL A 108 19.38 -7.13 7.76
N GLY A 109 19.83 -5.96 7.31
CA GLY A 109 21.25 -5.64 7.18
C GLY A 109 22.00 -5.70 8.52
N LEU A 110 21.43 -5.13 9.60
CA LEU A 110 21.98 -5.22 10.95
C LEU A 110 22.09 -6.68 11.42
N ALA A 111 21.07 -7.50 11.16
CA ALA A 111 21.09 -8.92 11.53
C ALA A 111 22.18 -9.68 10.79
N VAL A 112 22.35 -9.47 9.48
CA VAL A 112 23.45 -10.08 8.72
C VAL A 112 24.81 -9.61 9.24
N GLY A 113 24.96 -8.31 9.48
CA GLY A 113 26.19 -7.72 10.06
C GLY A 113 26.53 -8.29 11.42
N GLY A 114 25.52 -8.64 12.22
CA GLY A 114 25.65 -9.33 13.50
C GLY A 114 25.92 -10.85 13.39
N GLY A 115 25.91 -11.43 12.17
CA GLY A 115 26.07 -12.87 11.96
C GLY A 115 24.79 -13.69 12.17
N LEU A 116 23.64 -13.05 12.32
CA LEU A 116 22.33 -13.69 12.54
C LEU A 116 21.65 -14.06 11.21
N TYR A 117 22.34 -14.91 10.41
CA TYR A 117 21.88 -15.27 9.07
C TYR A 117 20.48 -15.89 9.02
N LEU A 118 20.17 -16.78 9.98
CA LEU A 118 18.84 -17.41 10.03
C LEU A 118 17.76 -16.37 10.28
N ALA A 119 17.96 -15.45 11.22
CA ALA A 119 17.02 -14.38 11.51
C ALA A 119 16.83 -13.45 10.29
N ALA A 120 17.92 -13.07 9.62
CA ALA A 120 17.89 -12.24 8.43
C ALA A 120 17.14 -12.91 7.29
N SER A 121 17.44 -14.18 7.00
CA SER A 121 16.81 -14.93 5.90
C SER A 121 15.31 -15.18 6.17
N SER A 122 14.94 -15.62 7.36
CA SER A 122 13.54 -15.85 7.73
C SER A 122 12.74 -14.54 7.71
N SER A 123 13.31 -13.43 8.23
CA SER A 123 12.67 -12.12 8.14
C SER A 123 12.48 -11.67 6.71
N THR A 124 13.46 -11.90 5.82
CA THR A 124 13.32 -11.57 4.39
C THR A 124 12.17 -12.33 3.75
N VAL A 125 12.03 -13.64 4.04
CA VAL A 125 10.89 -14.44 3.54
C VAL A 125 9.56 -13.90 4.05
N ILE A 126 9.47 -13.58 5.34
CA ILE A 126 8.25 -13.01 5.94
C ILE A 126 7.91 -11.66 5.29
N ILE A 127 8.90 -10.79 5.09
CA ILE A 127 8.72 -9.48 4.43
C ILE A 127 8.19 -9.67 3.01
N LEU A 128 8.74 -10.61 2.24
CA LEU A 128 8.26 -10.90 0.88
C LEU A 128 6.82 -11.42 0.88
N ILE A 129 6.46 -12.29 1.83
CA ILE A 129 5.08 -12.76 1.99
C ILE A 129 4.13 -11.59 2.30
N ILE A 130 4.53 -10.66 3.15
CA ILE A 130 3.72 -9.49 3.49
C ILE A 130 3.56 -8.58 2.26
N LEU A 131 4.65 -8.29 1.54
CA LEU A 131 4.64 -7.34 0.42
C LEU A 131 3.91 -7.89 -0.82
N ALA A 132 4.11 -9.17 -1.15
CA ALA A 132 3.55 -9.82 -2.32
C ALA A 132 2.27 -10.60 -2.02
N GLY A 133 2.21 -11.32 -0.89
CA GLY A 133 1.14 -12.26 -0.58
C GLY A 133 -0.14 -11.62 -0.06
N ILE A 134 -0.06 -10.50 0.67
CA ILE A 134 -1.26 -9.85 1.22
C ILE A 134 -1.99 -9.02 0.16
N LYS A 135 -1.29 -8.52 -0.84
CA LYS A 135 -1.87 -7.67 -1.89
C LYS A 135 -3.08 -8.28 -2.61
N PRO A 136 -3.05 -9.53 -3.11
CA PRO A 136 -4.22 -10.12 -3.77
C PRO A 136 -5.42 -10.28 -2.83
N LEU A 137 -5.18 -10.54 -1.54
CA LEU A 137 -6.23 -10.62 -0.53
C LEU A 137 -6.87 -9.24 -0.27
N GLU A 138 -6.06 -8.19 -0.18
CA GLU A 138 -6.52 -6.81 -0.05
C GLU A 138 -7.32 -6.38 -1.28
N GLU A 139 -6.85 -6.69 -2.49
CA GLU A 139 -7.55 -6.39 -3.74
C GLU A 139 -8.88 -7.14 -3.84
N ALA A 140 -8.92 -8.43 -3.46
CA ALA A 140 -10.15 -9.21 -3.41
C ALA A 140 -11.16 -8.65 -2.39
N TYR A 141 -10.69 -8.24 -1.21
CA TYR A 141 -11.53 -7.59 -0.20
C TYR A 141 -12.03 -6.22 -0.68
N ARG A 142 -11.15 -5.44 -1.28
CA ARG A 142 -11.45 -4.11 -1.81
C ARG A 142 -12.43 -4.19 -2.98
N SER A 143 -12.28 -5.19 -3.87
CA SER A 143 -13.16 -5.39 -5.02
C SER A 143 -14.60 -5.72 -4.60
N ARG A 144 -14.79 -6.37 -3.44
CA ARG A 144 -16.12 -6.71 -2.89
C ARG A 144 -16.79 -5.56 -2.12
N ASN A 145 -16.02 -4.53 -1.73
CA ASN A 145 -16.48 -3.44 -0.85
C ASN A 145 -16.30 -2.05 -1.47
N GLN A 146 -16.55 -1.92 -2.77
CA GLN A 146 -16.43 -0.64 -3.45
C GLN A 146 -17.67 0.23 -3.24
N SER A 147 -17.48 1.54 -3.39
CA SER A 147 -18.55 2.50 -3.51
C SER A 147 -18.54 3.07 -4.93
N CYS A 148 -19.70 3.17 -5.56
CA CYS A 148 -19.84 3.82 -6.85
C CYS A 148 -21.01 4.80 -6.83
N GLN A 149 -20.92 5.84 -7.63
CA GLN A 149 -22.01 6.74 -7.91
C GLN A 149 -22.48 6.46 -9.33
N LEU A 150 -23.78 6.17 -9.48
CA LEU A 150 -24.43 6.07 -10.76
C LEU A 150 -25.13 7.40 -11.04
N LYS A 151 -24.90 7.95 -12.22
CA LYS A 151 -25.72 9.03 -12.77
C LYS A 151 -26.55 8.43 -13.88
N ILE A 152 -27.86 8.59 -13.76
CA ILE A 152 -28.83 7.95 -14.65
C ILE A 152 -29.79 9.04 -15.16
N GLU A 153 -29.89 9.19 -16.45
CA GLU A 153 -30.90 10.04 -17.08
C GLU A 153 -32.12 9.18 -17.46
N VAL A 154 -33.27 9.54 -16.92
CA VAL A 154 -34.52 8.77 -17.07
C VAL A 154 -35.69 9.67 -17.40
N ASP A 155 -36.73 9.09 -17.98
CA ASP A 155 -38.01 9.77 -18.11
C ASP A 155 -38.63 10.00 -16.72
N SER A 156 -39.26 11.18 -16.51
CA SER A 156 -39.72 11.57 -15.18
C SER A 156 -40.66 10.53 -14.56
N GLY A 157 -40.29 10.09 -13.35
CA GLY A 157 -41.05 9.11 -12.58
C GLY A 157 -40.88 7.63 -13.02
N SER A 158 -40.10 7.33 -14.05
CA SER A 158 -39.94 5.94 -14.55
C SER A 158 -39.08 5.05 -13.65
N LEU A 159 -38.18 5.62 -12.84
CA LEU A 159 -37.25 4.84 -11.99
C LEU A 159 -37.44 5.19 -10.51
N THR A 160 -37.99 4.24 -9.74
CA THR A 160 -38.10 4.33 -8.28
C THR A 160 -36.94 3.64 -7.59
N PRO A 161 -36.65 3.98 -6.30
CA PRO A 161 -35.62 3.29 -5.53
C PRO A 161 -35.85 1.78 -5.42
N GLU A 162 -37.10 1.33 -5.40
CA GLU A 162 -37.49 -0.07 -5.34
C GLU A 162 -37.21 -0.80 -6.65
N LEU A 163 -37.56 -0.20 -7.78
CA LEU A 163 -37.22 -0.74 -9.11
C LEU A 163 -35.74 -0.82 -9.33
N LEU A 164 -34.97 0.22 -8.94
CA LEU A 164 -33.54 0.24 -9.01
C LEU A 164 -32.91 -0.92 -8.20
N LYS A 165 -33.39 -1.14 -6.96
CA LYS A 165 -32.91 -2.23 -6.12
C LYS A 165 -33.19 -3.59 -6.75
N ALA A 166 -34.40 -3.77 -7.29
CA ALA A 166 -34.79 -5.02 -7.94
C ALA A 166 -33.97 -5.30 -9.20
N ALA A 167 -33.81 -4.32 -10.08
CA ALA A 167 -33.06 -4.44 -11.33
C ALA A 167 -31.57 -4.75 -11.12
N LEU A 168 -30.97 -4.12 -10.12
CA LEU A 168 -29.54 -4.33 -9.81
C LEU A 168 -29.30 -5.46 -8.81
N GLY A 169 -30.33 -6.10 -8.24
CA GLY A 169 -30.21 -7.14 -7.23
C GLY A 169 -29.55 -6.65 -5.93
N LEU A 170 -29.82 -5.40 -5.54
CA LEU A 170 -29.17 -4.77 -4.39
C LEU A 170 -29.77 -5.24 -3.07
N ARG A 171 -28.91 -5.48 -2.08
CA ARG A 171 -29.30 -5.81 -0.70
C ARG A 171 -29.62 -4.54 0.09
N ASN A 172 -30.41 -4.70 1.15
CA ASN A 172 -30.70 -3.59 2.06
C ASN A 172 -29.41 -2.97 2.61
N GLY A 173 -29.33 -1.62 2.54
CA GLY A 173 -28.18 -0.84 3.00
C GLY A 173 -27.07 -0.61 1.98
N GLN A 174 -27.18 -1.17 0.76
CA GLN A 174 -26.21 -0.87 -0.31
C GLN A 174 -26.47 0.47 -0.98
N VAL A 175 -27.72 0.92 -1.05
CA VAL A 175 -28.09 2.27 -1.50
C VAL A 175 -27.91 3.22 -0.33
N LYS A 176 -26.94 4.14 -0.42
CA LYS A 176 -26.63 5.15 0.61
C LYS A 176 -27.34 6.46 0.36
N ARG A 177 -27.52 6.80 -0.89
CA ARG A 177 -28.17 8.06 -1.28
C ARG A 177 -28.85 7.85 -2.62
N PHE A 178 -30.06 8.37 -2.74
CA PHE A 178 -30.82 8.45 -3.98
C PHE A 178 -31.32 9.91 -4.09
N LEU A 179 -30.78 10.62 -5.07
CA LEU A 179 -31.15 12.02 -5.33
C LEU A 179 -31.77 12.10 -6.70
N VAL A 180 -32.88 12.81 -6.79
CA VAL A 180 -33.56 13.13 -8.04
C VAL A 180 -33.37 14.63 -8.26
N GLU A 181 -32.62 14.98 -9.32
CA GLU A 181 -32.50 16.36 -9.79
C GLU A 181 -33.43 16.54 -10.98
N ASN A 182 -34.43 17.39 -10.83
CA ASN A 182 -35.40 17.65 -11.92
C ASN A 182 -34.74 18.57 -12.94
N ARG A 183 -34.43 18.07 -14.12
CA ARG A 183 -33.83 18.84 -15.21
C ARG A 183 -34.95 19.44 -16.05
N ASN A 184 -35.14 20.72 -15.89
CA ASN A 184 -36.08 21.59 -16.58
C ASN A 184 -36.60 21.10 -17.93
N GLN A 185 -37.96 21.20 -18.10
CA GLN A 185 -38.76 21.37 -19.31
C GLN A 185 -38.79 20.25 -20.36
N GLN A 186 -38.08 19.14 -20.23
CA GLN A 186 -38.09 18.05 -21.22
C GLN A 186 -38.68 16.72 -20.73
N GLY A 187 -39.26 16.66 -19.51
CA GLY A 187 -39.83 15.42 -18.98
C GLY A 187 -38.79 14.36 -18.63
N THR A 188 -37.53 14.77 -18.34
CA THR A 188 -36.45 13.91 -17.90
C THR A 188 -35.93 14.29 -16.54
N ASP A 189 -35.57 13.28 -15.73
CA ASP A 189 -34.97 13.41 -14.41
C ASP A 189 -33.53 12.89 -14.41
N ASP A 190 -32.62 13.66 -13.84
CA ASP A 190 -31.26 13.21 -13.55
C ASP A 190 -31.22 12.56 -12.16
N LEU A 191 -30.91 11.28 -12.10
CA LEU A 191 -30.78 10.54 -10.86
C LEU A 191 -29.32 10.38 -10.48
N SER A 192 -29.01 10.68 -9.24
CA SER A 192 -27.68 10.44 -8.65
C SER A 192 -27.80 9.42 -7.51
N VAL A 193 -27.30 8.22 -7.75
CA VAL A 193 -27.40 7.10 -6.80
C VAL A 193 -26.02 6.74 -6.28
N LEU A 194 -25.85 6.82 -4.97
CA LEU A 194 -24.61 6.38 -4.29
C LEU A 194 -24.80 4.96 -3.74
N LEU A 195 -24.05 4.03 -4.28
CA LEU A 195 -24.01 2.65 -3.84
C LEU A 195 -22.75 2.39 -2.99
N SER A 196 -22.86 1.51 -2.01
CA SER A 196 -21.73 1.05 -1.17
C SER A 196 -21.76 -0.46 -1.00
N LYS A 197 -20.61 -1.06 -0.72
CA LYS A 197 -20.44 -2.51 -0.56
C LYS A 197 -20.89 -3.29 -1.80
N VAL A 198 -20.49 -2.80 -2.97
CA VAL A 198 -20.73 -3.44 -4.27
C VAL A 198 -19.46 -4.00 -4.85
N SER A 199 -19.56 -5.10 -5.61
CA SER A 199 -18.41 -5.72 -6.25
C SER A 199 -18.01 -4.93 -7.52
N SER A 200 -16.71 -4.92 -7.85
CA SER A 200 -16.23 -4.37 -9.12
C SER A 200 -16.88 -5.03 -10.33
N HIS A 201 -17.17 -6.32 -10.23
CA HIS A 201 -17.84 -7.08 -11.28
C HIS A 201 -19.28 -6.60 -11.47
N ASP A 202 -20.01 -6.43 -10.35
CA ASP A 202 -21.41 -5.97 -10.39
C ASP A 202 -21.49 -4.55 -10.95
N ILE A 203 -20.59 -3.65 -10.54
CA ILE A 203 -20.52 -2.27 -11.06
C ILE A 203 -20.37 -2.25 -12.59
N ALA A 204 -19.58 -3.17 -13.16
CA ALA A 204 -19.40 -3.24 -14.60
C ALA A 204 -20.65 -3.68 -15.37
N THR A 205 -21.55 -4.45 -14.74
CA THR A 205 -22.79 -4.93 -15.35
C THR A 205 -23.99 -3.99 -15.13
N TYR A 206 -23.89 -3.04 -14.21
CA TYR A 206 -25.00 -2.14 -13.87
C TYR A 206 -25.49 -1.27 -15.04
N PRO A 207 -24.62 -0.68 -15.89
CA PRO A 207 -25.11 0.09 -17.03
C PRO A 207 -25.98 -0.72 -17.98
N ASP A 208 -25.58 -1.96 -18.26
CA ASP A 208 -26.30 -2.83 -19.18
C ASP A 208 -27.68 -3.21 -18.62
N LYS A 209 -27.72 -3.61 -17.33
CA LYS A 209 -28.98 -3.94 -16.65
C LYS A 209 -29.95 -2.76 -16.52
N LEU A 210 -29.41 -1.55 -16.34
CA LEU A 210 -30.25 -0.35 -16.21
C LEU A 210 -30.77 0.11 -17.56
N LYS A 211 -30.01 -0.07 -18.65
CA LYS A 211 -30.46 0.26 -20.02
C LYS A 211 -31.59 -0.65 -20.53
N GLU A 212 -31.76 -1.83 -19.91
CA GLU A 212 -32.89 -2.73 -20.22
C GLU A 212 -34.21 -2.25 -19.62
N LEU A 213 -34.21 -1.25 -18.72
CA LEU A 213 -35.39 -0.71 -18.13
C LEU A 213 -36.02 0.37 -19.01
N ASP A 214 -37.35 0.33 -19.14
CA ASP A 214 -38.11 1.32 -19.89
C ASP A 214 -37.94 2.72 -19.26
N GLY A 215 -37.68 3.72 -20.13
CA GLY A 215 -37.50 5.11 -19.69
C GLY A 215 -36.06 5.47 -19.25
N VAL A 216 -35.09 4.56 -19.26
CA VAL A 216 -33.70 4.87 -19.01
C VAL A 216 -33.02 5.28 -20.31
N ARG A 217 -32.47 6.50 -20.38
CA ARG A 217 -31.81 7.05 -21.58
C ARG A 217 -30.31 6.89 -21.54
N GLU A 218 -29.69 7.30 -20.43
CA GLU A 218 -28.24 7.24 -20.27
C GLU A 218 -27.85 6.80 -18.86
N VAL A 219 -26.78 6.01 -18.77
CA VAL A 219 -26.21 5.55 -17.50
C VAL A 219 -24.71 5.80 -17.50
N THR A 220 -24.24 6.63 -16.58
CA THR A 220 -22.84 6.93 -16.37
C THR A 220 -22.38 6.44 -15.00
N VAL A 221 -21.33 5.63 -14.96
CA VAL A 221 -20.70 5.14 -13.71
C VAL A 221 -19.56 6.04 -13.31
N VAL A 222 -19.71 6.72 -12.19
CA VAL A 222 -18.63 7.52 -11.59
C VAL A 222 -18.03 6.71 -10.45
N ARG A 223 -16.83 6.10 -10.70
CA ARG A 223 -16.07 5.41 -9.63
C ARG A 223 -15.54 6.47 -8.66
N ARG A 224 -16.04 6.50 -7.43
CA ARG A 224 -15.47 7.34 -6.37
C ARG A 224 -14.57 6.49 -5.48
N PRO A 225 -13.33 6.94 -5.17
CA PRO A 225 -12.59 6.45 -4.01
C PRO A 225 -13.41 6.75 -2.74
N LYS A 226 -13.32 5.88 -1.74
CA LYS A 226 -14.13 5.86 -0.51
C LYS A 226 -14.07 7.17 0.31
N ASP A 227 -13.14 8.07 0.03
CA ASP A 227 -12.72 9.19 0.88
C ASP A 227 -12.88 10.60 0.25
N GLN A 228 -13.67 10.76 -0.82
CA GLN A 228 -13.96 12.11 -1.28
C GLN A 228 -15.26 12.62 -0.64
N PRO A 229 -15.20 13.70 0.18
CA PRO A 229 -16.38 14.36 0.70
C PRO A 229 -17.22 14.88 -0.46
N ILE A 230 -18.52 14.79 -0.30
CA ILE A 230 -19.50 15.30 -1.25
C ILE A 230 -19.36 16.81 -1.24
N LYS A 231 -18.83 17.40 -2.31
CA LYS A 231 -18.96 18.83 -2.51
C LYS A 231 -20.45 19.13 -2.64
N SER A 232 -21.01 19.72 -1.59
CA SER A 232 -22.30 20.40 -1.66
C SER A 232 -22.08 21.65 -2.53
N THR A 233 -22.62 21.67 -3.72
CA THR A 233 -22.92 22.90 -4.47
C THR A 233 -24.18 23.51 -3.92
#